data_5dfbed6a3800ee19ea47a5e1619eb315
#
_entry.id   5dfbed6a3800ee19ea47a5e1619eb315
#
_cell.length_a   1.000
_cell.length_b   1.000
_cell.length_c   1.000
_cell.angle_alpha   90.00
_cell.angle_beta   90.00
_cell.angle_gamma   90.00
#
_symmetry.space_group_name_H-M   'P 1'
#
loop_
_entity.id
_entity.type
_entity.pdbx_description
1 polymer ?
#
loop_
_entity_poly.entity_id
_entity_poly.type
_entity_poly.pdbx_seq_one_letter_code
_entity_poly.pdbx_strand_id
1 'polypeptide(L)'
;SFVVVSAILLRGSVLLGVIMLVGGPLLLASLALVVRPLHRRQQAQREEAGQLTALGADTVAGLRVLRGIGGEDTFLARYAAQSERVRLAGVRLSPVQATLDAAQVLLPGIFVVVVTGIGAHLAVGGEITPGQLVAFYGYTAFLTMPLRTATEFVDKLTRTRVAARRIVKILAIEPDHAPAGRTSGDLLVDGGT
;
A
#
# COMPACT_ATOMS: atom_id res chain seq x y z
N SER A 1 -16.24 11.79 7.27
CA SER A 1 -15.62 13.10 7.58
C SER A 1 -15.53 14.03 6.37
N PHE A 2 -15.09 13.57 5.19
CA PHE A 2 -15.00 14.40 3.97
C PHE A 2 -16.33 15.07 3.58
N VAL A 3 -17.40 14.29 3.51
CA VAL A 3 -18.74 14.77 3.14
C VAL A 3 -19.26 15.81 4.14
N VAL A 4 -19.03 15.59 5.43
CA VAL A 4 -19.45 16.53 6.49
C VAL A 4 -18.71 17.85 6.37
N VAL A 5 -17.38 17.81 6.18
CA VAL A 5 -16.56 19.01 5.99
C VAL A 5 -17.00 19.77 4.72
N SER A 6 -17.20 19.06 3.61
CA SER A 6 -17.69 19.67 2.37
C SER A 6 -19.08 20.31 2.53
N ALA A 7 -19.99 19.69 3.29
CA ALA A 7 -21.32 20.24 3.57
C ALA A 7 -21.26 21.50 4.44
N ILE A 8 -20.37 21.54 5.44
CA ILE A 8 -20.14 22.73 6.27
C ILE A 8 -19.59 23.89 5.44
N LEU A 9 -18.63 23.58 4.54
CA LEU A 9 -18.01 24.57 3.66
C LEU A 9 -19.00 25.14 2.63
N LEU A 10 -19.89 24.30 2.08
CA LEU A 10 -20.96 24.72 1.17
C LEU A 10 -21.93 25.72 1.82
N ARG A 11 -22.14 25.62 3.14
CA ARG A 11 -22.96 26.59 3.88
C ARG A 11 -22.25 27.93 4.09
N GLY A 12 -20.92 27.95 4.14
CA GLY A 12 -20.15 29.17 4.34
C GLY A 12 -19.83 29.92 3.04
N SER A 13 -19.48 29.18 1.99
CA SER A 13 -19.24 29.71 0.64
C SER A 13 -19.39 28.57 -0.37
N VAL A 14 -20.32 28.77 -1.33
CA VAL A 14 -20.60 27.78 -2.38
C VAL A 14 -19.35 27.51 -3.22
N LEU A 15 -18.55 28.54 -3.53
CA LEU A 15 -17.34 28.44 -4.33
C LEU A 15 -16.30 27.53 -3.64
N LEU A 16 -16.01 27.78 -2.37
CA LEU A 16 -15.02 27.00 -1.60
C LEU A 16 -15.50 25.57 -1.34
N GLY A 17 -16.81 25.39 -1.09
CA GLY A 17 -17.41 24.07 -0.95
C GLY A 17 -17.30 23.22 -2.22
N VAL A 18 -17.52 23.81 -3.39
CA VAL A 18 -17.35 23.13 -4.70
C VAL A 18 -15.89 22.81 -4.97
N ILE A 19 -14.96 23.73 -4.69
CA ILE A 19 -13.52 23.48 -4.84
C ILE A 19 -13.08 22.30 -3.98
N MET A 20 -13.58 22.19 -2.75
CA MET A 20 -13.30 21.05 -1.88
C MET A 20 -13.92 19.75 -2.39
N LEU A 21 -15.19 19.80 -2.79
CA LEU A 21 -15.94 18.63 -3.26
C LEU A 21 -15.32 18.01 -4.52
N VAL A 22 -14.84 18.85 -5.43
CA VAL A 22 -14.20 18.41 -6.69
C VAL A 22 -12.70 18.19 -6.49
N GLY A 23 -12.02 19.08 -5.79
CA GLY A 23 -10.57 19.04 -5.58
C GLY A 23 -10.10 17.82 -4.78
N GLY A 24 -10.84 17.42 -3.75
CA GLY A 24 -10.51 16.24 -2.96
C GLY A 24 -10.46 14.95 -3.78
N PRO A 25 -11.53 14.57 -4.49
CA PRO A 25 -11.51 13.40 -5.40
C PRO A 25 -10.48 13.52 -6.53
N LEU A 26 -10.26 14.73 -7.07
CA LEU A 26 -9.26 14.97 -8.11
C LEU A 26 -7.83 14.71 -7.58
N LEU A 27 -7.53 15.14 -6.36
CA LEU A 27 -6.26 14.85 -5.68
C LEU A 27 -6.08 13.33 -5.48
N LEU A 28 -7.11 12.63 -5.03
CA LEU A 28 -7.05 11.18 -4.89
C LEU A 28 -6.83 10.47 -6.22
N ALA A 29 -7.52 10.90 -7.27
CA ALA A 29 -7.38 10.34 -8.61
C ALA A 29 -5.97 10.57 -9.18
N SER A 30 -5.41 11.77 -9.01
CA SER A 30 -4.05 12.09 -9.45
C SER A 30 -3.00 11.26 -8.72
N LEU A 31 -3.14 11.08 -7.41
CA LEU A 31 -2.26 10.24 -6.61
C LEU A 31 -2.36 8.77 -7.00
N ALA A 32 -3.59 8.27 -7.24
CA ALA A 32 -3.81 6.88 -7.69
C ALA A 32 -3.13 6.59 -9.03
N LEU A 33 -3.06 7.58 -9.93
CA LEU A 33 -2.38 7.44 -11.22
C LEU A 33 -0.86 7.25 -11.03
N VAL A 34 -0.26 7.96 -10.08
CA VAL A 34 1.18 7.86 -9.76
C VAL A 34 1.51 6.55 -9.04
N VAL A 35 0.59 6.00 -8.23
CA VAL A 35 0.79 4.75 -7.48
C VAL A 35 0.82 3.52 -8.40
N ARG A 36 0.07 3.51 -9.50
CA ARG A 36 -0.02 2.34 -10.40
C ARG A 36 1.33 1.81 -10.92
N PRO A 37 2.23 2.63 -11.46
CA PRO A 37 3.54 2.15 -11.93
C PRO A 37 4.46 1.69 -10.79
N LEU A 38 4.29 2.23 -9.60
CA LEU A 38 5.07 1.86 -8.41
C LEU A 38 4.89 0.39 -8.05
N HIS A 39 3.65 -0.11 -8.00
CA HIS A 39 3.37 -1.50 -7.64
C HIS A 39 4.08 -2.51 -8.55
N ARG A 40 4.10 -2.26 -9.87
CA ARG A 40 4.78 -3.13 -10.84
C ARG A 40 6.28 -3.18 -10.59
N ARG A 41 6.91 -2.04 -10.34
CA ARG A 41 8.37 -1.97 -10.10
C ARG A 41 8.76 -2.53 -8.73
N GLN A 42 7.94 -2.33 -7.71
CA GLN A 42 8.14 -2.97 -6.41
C GLN A 42 8.02 -4.48 -6.49
N GLN A 43 7.09 -5.01 -7.29
CA GLN A 43 6.94 -6.45 -7.48
C GLN A 43 8.16 -7.04 -8.18
N ALA A 44 8.66 -6.42 -9.24
CA ALA A 44 9.87 -6.84 -9.93
C ALA A 44 11.09 -6.85 -8.98
N GLN A 45 11.28 -5.82 -8.16
CA GLN A 45 12.36 -5.79 -7.18
C GLN A 45 12.24 -6.91 -6.13
N ARG A 46 11.02 -7.18 -5.65
CA ARG A 46 10.78 -8.28 -4.68
C ARG A 46 11.04 -9.65 -5.28
N GLU A 47 10.74 -9.83 -6.55
CA GLU A 47 11.00 -11.07 -7.28
C GLU A 47 12.50 -11.32 -7.41
N GLU A 48 13.28 -10.32 -7.83
CA GLU A 48 14.73 -10.42 -7.89
C GLU A 48 15.35 -10.66 -6.49
N ALA A 49 14.86 -9.99 -5.47
CA ALA A 49 15.30 -10.22 -4.09
C ALA A 49 14.94 -11.63 -3.59
N GLY A 50 13.77 -12.14 -3.95
CA GLY A 50 13.36 -13.52 -3.65
C GLY A 50 14.29 -14.55 -4.29
N GLN A 51 14.66 -14.36 -5.55
CA GLN A 51 15.62 -15.22 -6.26
C GLN A 51 17.01 -15.18 -5.60
N LEU A 52 17.48 -14.00 -5.17
CA LEU A 52 18.73 -13.88 -4.43
C LEU A 52 18.70 -14.65 -3.10
N THR A 53 17.58 -14.55 -2.38
CA THR A 53 17.39 -15.26 -1.11
C THR A 53 17.38 -16.78 -1.32
N ALA A 54 16.68 -17.26 -2.35
CA ALA A 54 16.64 -18.67 -2.69
C ALA A 54 18.05 -19.19 -3.06
N LEU A 55 18.77 -18.44 -3.92
CA LEU A 55 20.14 -18.80 -4.29
C LEU A 55 21.07 -18.86 -3.08
N GLY A 56 20.93 -17.93 -2.13
CA GLY A 56 21.68 -17.94 -0.87
C GLY A 56 21.36 -19.17 -0.01
N ALA A 57 20.07 -19.50 0.14
CA ALA A 57 19.64 -20.67 0.90
C ALA A 57 20.16 -21.98 0.28
N ASP A 58 20.05 -22.13 -1.04
CA ASP A 58 20.55 -23.30 -1.76
C ASP A 58 22.07 -23.43 -1.62
N THR A 59 22.81 -22.31 -1.66
CA THR A 59 24.25 -22.27 -1.46
C THR A 59 24.63 -22.77 -0.06
N VAL A 60 23.94 -22.31 0.96
CA VAL A 60 24.18 -22.73 2.36
C VAL A 60 23.84 -24.22 2.55
N ALA A 61 22.72 -24.67 2.00
CA ALA A 61 22.31 -26.08 2.09
C ALA A 61 23.30 -27.00 1.38
N GLY A 62 23.83 -26.56 0.23
CA GLY A 62 24.82 -27.32 -0.57
C GLY A 62 26.30 -27.08 -0.23
N LEU A 63 26.61 -26.27 0.80
CA LEU A 63 27.96 -25.78 1.08
C LEU A 63 29.00 -26.92 1.27
N ARG A 64 28.60 -28.03 1.89
CA ARG A 64 29.44 -29.20 2.12
C ARG A 64 29.89 -29.86 0.79
N VAL A 65 28.96 -29.98 -0.15
CA VAL A 65 29.23 -30.54 -1.47
C VAL A 65 30.07 -29.55 -2.28
N LEU A 66 29.71 -28.27 -2.21
CA LEU A 66 30.38 -27.21 -2.94
C LEU A 66 31.87 -27.13 -2.59
N ARG A 67 32.21 -27.24 -1.30
CA ARG A 67 33.60 -27.32 -0.82
C ARG A 67 34.33 -28.58 -1.28
N GLY A 68 33.62 -29.69 -1.46
CA GLY A 68 34.22 -30.94 -1.93
C GLY A 68 34.61 -30.91 -3.40
N ILE A 69 33.89 -30.17 -4.23
CA ILE A 69 34.14 -30.11 -5.69
C ILE A 69 34.84 -28.82 -6.15
N GLY A 70 35.10 -27.86 -5.23
CA GLY A 70 35.82 -26.61 -5.57
C GLY A 70 34.99 -25.65 -6.43
N GLY A 71 33.67 -25.57 -6.22
CA GLY A 71 32.74 -24.77 -7.02
C GLY A 71 32.43 -23.37 -6.45
N GLU A 72 33.11 -22.90 -5.39
CA GLU A 72 32.79 -21.68 -4.66
C GLU A 72 32.83 -20.44 -5.55
N ASP A 73 33.82 -20.29 -6.40
CA ASP A 73 33.97 -19.12 -7.28
C ASP A 73 32.80 -18.98 -8.26
N THR A 74 32.31 -20.10 -8.78
CA THR A 74 31.17 -20.12 -9.69
C THR A 74 29.89 -19.68 -8.99
N PHE A 75 29.70 -20.14 -7.77
CA PHE A 75 28.53 -19.71 -6.97
C PHE A 75 28.63 -18.26 -6.55
N LEU A 76 29.81 -17.80 -6.14
CA LEU A 76 30.06 -16.41 -5.81
C LEU A 76 29.75 -15.48 -7.00
N ALA A 77 30.20 -15.87 -8.19
CA ALA A 77 29.92 -15.13 -9.42
C ALA A 77 28.39 -15.06 -9.71
N ARG A 78 27.65 -16.17 -9.55
CA ARG A 78 26.21 -16.22 -9.72
C ARG A 78 25.49 -15.34 -8.68
N TYR A 79 25.92 -15.42 -7.42
CA TYR A 79 25.35 -14.61 -6.35
C TYR A 79 25.59 -13.11 -6.59
N ALA A 80 26.80 -12.74 -7.00
CA ALA A 80 27.15 -11.37 -7.36
C ALA A 80 26.31 -10.85 -8.54
N ALA A 81 26.13 -11.67 -9.58
CA ALA A 81 25.29 -11.31 -10.73
C ALA A 81 23.83 -11.11 -10.34
N GLN A 82 23.27 -11.97 -9.48
CA GLN A 82 21.90 -11.83 -8.99
C GLN A 82 21.76 -10.62 -8.05
N SER A 83 22.73 -10.36 -7.18
CA SER A 83 22.80 -9.18 -6.32
C SER A 83 22.79 -7.88 -7.14
N GLU A 84 23.52 -7.86 -8.26
CA GLU A 84 23.52 -6.72 -9.17
C GLU A 84 22.15 -6.50 -9.84
N ARG A 85 21.41 -7.56 -10.17
CA ARG A 85 20.03 -7.45 -10.66
C ARG A 85 19.10 -6.81 -9.63
N VAL A 86 19.22 -7.22 -8.36
CA VAL A 86 18.46 -6.62 -7.25
C VAL A 86 18.80 -5.13 -7.11
N ARG A 87 20.10 -4.78 -7.17
CA ARG A 87 20.54 -3.38 -7.12
C ARG A 87 19.97 -2.56 -8.28
N LEU A 88 20.03 -3.06 -9.50
CA LEU A 88 19.47 -2.39 -10.67
C LEU A 88 17.94 -2.25 -10.59
N ALA A 89 17.24 -3.26 -10.09
CA ALA A 89 15.80 -3.19 -9.86
C ALA A 89 15.46 -2.10 -8.81
N GLY A 90 16.24 -1.99 -7.73
CA GLY A 90 16.13 -0.94 -6.73
C GLY A 90 16.38 0.45 -7.31
N VAL A 91 17.43 0.63 -8.09
CA VAL A 91 17.74 1.91 -8.77
C VAL A 91 16.61 2.33 -9.71
N ARG A 92 15.98 1.38 -10.42
CA ARG A 92 14.82 1.67 -11.29
C ARG A 92 13.55 2.00 -10.51
N LEU A 93 13.43 1.50 -9.29
CA LEU A 93 12.32 1.80 -8.39
C LEU A 93 12.44 3.20 -7.76
N SER A 94 13.65 3.62 -7.39
CA SER A 94 13.92 4.86 -6.65
C SER A 94 13.28 6.12 -7.24
N PRO A 95 13.38 6.43 -8.55
CA PRO A 95 12.79 7.65 -9.10
C PRO A 95 11.26 7.63 -9.04
N VAL A 96 10.64 6.47 -9.17
CA VAL A 96 9.17 6.35 -9.06
C VAL A 96 8.73 6.53 -7.61
N GLN A 97 9.50 5.98 -6.67
CA GLN A 97 9.25 6.20 -5.25
C GLN A 97 9.40 7.68 -4.88
N ALA A 98 10.50 8.32 -5.30
CA ALA A 98 10.75 9.74 -5.05
C ALA A 98 9.66 10.63 -5.65
N THR A 99 9.17 10.32 -6.85
CA THR A 99 8.06 11.06 -7.48
C THR A 99 6.77 10.90 -6.67
N LEU A 100 6.48 9.70 -6.17
CA LEU A 100 5.31 9.48 -5.33
C LEU A 100 5.42 10.26 -4.00
N ASP A 101 6.58 10.19 -3.35
CA ASP A 101 6.82 10.88 -2.08
C ASP A 101 6.69 12.40 -2.26
N ALA A 102 7.26 12.94 -3.34
CA ALA A 102 7.09 14.34 -3.70
C ALA A 102 5.63 14.70 -4.00
N ALA A 103 4.90 13.88 -4.75
CA ALA A 103 3.50 14.12 -5.06
C ALA A 103 2.61 14.09 -3.81
N GLN A 104 2.89 13.21 -2.85
CA GLN A 104 2.15 13.14 -1.58
C GLN A 104 2.29 14.42 -0.72
N VAL A 105 3.34 15.18 -0.88
CA VAL A 105 3.57 16.45 -0.18
C VAL A 105 3.11 17.64 -1.03
N LEU A 106 3.50 17.65 -2.30
CA LEU A 106 3.24 18.77 -3.22
C LEU A 106 1.76 18.94 -3.53
N LEU A 107 1.05 17.86 -3.87
CA LEU A 107 -0.34 17.96 -4.29
C LEU A 107 -1.26 18.52 -3.20
N PRO A 108 -1.25 17.98 -1.95
CA PRO A 108 -2.00 18.60 -0.87
C PRO A 108 -1.51 20.00 -0.51
N GLY A 109 -0.20 20.24 -0.56
CA GLY A 109 0.38 21.56 -0.29
C GLY A 109 -0.12 22.63 -1.26
N ILE A 110 -0.08 22.34 -2.56
CA ILE A 110 -0.63 23.24 -3.60
C ILE A 110 -2.13 23.47 -3.38
N PHE A 111 -2.86 22.42 -3.04
CA PHE A 111 -4.30 22.53 -2.77
C PHE A 111 -4.60 23.46 -1.60
N VAL A 112 -3.86 23.35 -0.49
CA VAL A 112 -3.97 24.26 0.65
C VAL A 112 -3.69 25.71 0.24
N VAL A 113 -2.62 25.94 -0.54
CA VAL A 113 -2.25 27.28 -1.03
C VAL A 113 -3.35 27.86 -1.92
N VAL A 114 -3.89 27.08 -2.84
CA VAL A 114 -4.97 27.53 -3.74
C VAL A 114 -6.23 27.88 -2.95
N VAL A 115 -6.68 27.00 -2.06
CA VAL A 115 -7.88 27.23 -1.23
C VAL A 115 -7.69 28.45 -0.33
N THR A 116 -6.52 28.60 0.27
CA THR A 116 -6.21 29.75 1.15
C THR A 116 -6.12 31.03 0.33
N GLY A 117 -5.52 31.02 -0.86
CA GLY A 117 -5.40 32.17 -1.75
C GLY A 117 -6.77 32.67 -2.24
N ILE A 118 -7.61 31.73 -2.69
CA ILE A 118 -8.99 32.06 -3.10
C ILE A 118 -9.80 32.58 -1.89
N GLY A 119 -9.69 31.91 -0.74
CA GLY A 119 -10.34 32.36 0.49
C GLY A 119 -9.88 33.75 0.93
N ALA A 120 -8.60 34.04 0.85
CA ALA A 120 -8.07 35.37 1.16
C ALA A 120 -8.64 36.44 0.21
N HIS A 121 -8.72 36.15 -1.09
CA HIS A 121 -9.32 37.05 -2.07
C HIS A 121 -10.79 37.35 -1.75
N LEU A 122 -11.58 36.33 -1.41
CA LEU A 122 -12.97 36.47 -0.99
C LEU A 122 -13.12 37.26 0.33
N ALA A 123 -12.18 37.10 1.27
CA ALA A 123 -12.15 37.82 2.52
C ALA A 123 -11.87 39.31 2.32
N VAL A 124 -10.97 39.68 1.41
CA VAL A 124 -10.68 41.07 1.02
C VAL A 124 -11.87 41.68 0.31
N GLY A 125 -12.63 40.90 -0.49
CA GLY A 125 -13.87 41.33 -1.12
C GLY A 125 -15.07 41.43 -0.15
N GLY A 126 -14.89 41.04 1.11
CA GLY A 126 -15.99 41.09 2.13
C GLY A 126 -17.01 39.95 1.99
N GLU A 127 -16.80 38.99 1.12
CA GLU A 127 -17.72 37.86 0.91
C GLU A 127 -17.65 36.82 2.04
N ILE A 128 -16.50 36.72 2.69
CA ILE A 128 -16.30 35.87 3.88
C ILE A 128 -15.61 36.66 5.00
N THR A 129 -15.83 36.21 6.22
CA THR A 129 -15.16 36.80 7.38
C THR A 129 -13.74 36.24 7.55
N PRO A 130 -12.80 36.99 8.21
CA PRO A 130 -11.48 36.47 8.55
C PRO A 130 -11.52 35.17 9.37
N GLY A 131 -12.50 35.01 10.25
CA GLY A 131 -12.73 33.79 11.02
C GLY A 131 -13.09 32.60 10.15
N GLN A 132 -13.91 32.80 9.11
CA GLN A 132 -14.22 31.76 8.13
C GLN A 132 -12.98 31.36 7.33
N LEU A 133 -12.12 32.30 6.95
CA LEU A 133 -10.85 32.01 6.26
C LEU A 133 -9.95 31.09 7.10
N VAL A 134 -9.80 31.38 8.39
CA VAL A 134 -9.02 30.55 9.32
C VAL A 134 -9.63 29.15 9.46
N ALA A 135 -10.96 29.08 9.54
CA ALA A 135 -11.67 27.80 9.59
C ALA A 135 -11.46 26.98 8.30
N PHE A 136 -11.53 27.61 7.12
CA PHE A 136 -11.29 26.95 5.84
C PHE A 136 -9.86 26.44 5.70
N TYR A 137 -8.88 27.22 6.12
CA TYR A 137 -7.49 26.76 6.20
C TYR A 137 -7.37 25.53 7.11
N GLY A 138 -7.93 25.58 8.31
CA GLY A 138 -7.90 24.45 9.25
C GLY A 138 -8.57 23.20 8.71
N TYR A 139 -9.73 23.32 8.07
CA TYR A 139 -10.42 22.18 7.44
C TYR A 139 -9.64 21.61 6.27
N THR A 140 -9.02 22.44 5.45
CA THR A 140 -8.21 22.01 4.29
C THR A 140 -6.94 21.30 4.77
N ALA A 141 -6.25 21.83 5.76
CA ALA A 141 -5.07 21.22 6.36
C ALA A 141 -5.41 19.87 7.04
N PHE A 142 -6.53 19.82 7.76
CA PHE A 142 -7.01 18.59 8.38
C PHE A 142 -7.35 17.51 7.36
N LEU A 143 -7.81 17.87 6.17
CA LEU A 143 -8.20 16.92 5.13
C LEU A 143 -7.00 16.14 4.58
N THR A 144 -5.79 16.64 4.74
CA THR A 144 -4.55 15.96 4.28
C THR A 144 -4.35 14.61 4.98
N MET A 145 -4.67 14.51 6.27
CA MET A 145 -4.56 13.25 7.03
C MET A 145 -5.54 12.15 6.59
N PRO A 146 -6.86 12.41 6.47
CA PRO A 146 -7.82 11.40 5.99
C PRO A 146 -7.54 10.90 4.58
N LEU A 147 -7.00 11.75 3.69
CA LEU A 147 -6.63 11.32 2.34
C LEU A 147 -5.54 10.23 2.38
N ARG A 148 -4.52 10.42 3.19
CA ARG A 148 -3.45 9.42 3.37
C ARG A 148 -4.00 8.11 3.93
N THR A 149 -4.82 8.19 4.98
CA THR A 149 -5.46 7.03 5.60
C THR A 149 -6.39 6.29 4.63
N ALA A 150 -7.13 7.01 3.78
CA ALA A 150 -8.00 6.40 2.77
C ALA A 150 -7.20 5.58 1.74
N THR A 151 -6.06 6.09 1.30
CA THR A 151 -5.17 5.37 0.37
C THR A 151 -4.62 4.09 1.01
N GLU A 152 -4.17 4.18 2.26
CA GLU A 152 -3.70 3.01 3.03
C GLU A 152 -4.82 1.98 3.26
N PHE A 153 -6.05 2.44 3.50
CA PHE A 153 -7.21 1.58 3.69
C PHE A 153 -7.55 0.78 2.43
N VAL A 154 -7.55 1.43 1.26
CA VAL A 154 -7.79 0.74 -0.04
C VAL A 154 -6.73 -0.32 -0.30
N ASP A 155 -5.46 -0.04 -0.02
CA ASP A 155 -4.37 -1.00 -0.17
C ASP A 155 -4.56 -2.21 0.79
N LYS A 156 -4.84 -1.95 2.06
CA LYS A 156 -5.13 -3.00 3.06
C LYS A 156 -6.34 -3.84 2.64
N LEU A 157 -7.42 -3.22 2.18
CA LEU A 157 -8.63 -3.92 1.73
C LEU A 157 -8.35 -4.84 0.54
N THR A 158 -7.54 -4.37 -0.41
CA THR A 158 -7.13 -5.17 -1.57
C THR A 158 -6.32 -6.39 -1.15
N ARG A 159 -5.36 -6.22 -0.25
CA ARG A 159 -4.56 -7.33 0.31
C ARG A 159 -5.43 -8.32 1.08
N THR A 160 -6.36 -7.84 1.89
CA THR A 160 -7.30 -8.69 2.65
C THR A 160 -8.17 -9.51 1.70
N ARG A 161 -8.69 -8.91 0.63
CA ARG A 161 -9.47 -9.65 -0.39
C ARG A 161 -8.65 -10.76 -1.05
N VAL A 162 -7.39 -10.51 -1.39
CA VAL A 162 -6.51 -11.53 -1.98
C VAL A 162 -6.22 -12.65 -0.99
N ALA A 163 -5.94 -12.32 0.27
CA ALA A 163 -5.73 -13.31 1.33
C ALA A 163 -6.98 -14.15 1.58
N ALA A 164 -8.15 -13.51 1.68
CA ALA A 164 -9.42 -14.20 1.86
C ALA A 164 -9.71 -15.18 0.71
N ARG A 165 -9.49 -14.78 -0.55
CA ARG A 165 -9.65 -15.68 -1.70
C ARG A 165 -8.73 -16.90 -1.63
N ARG A 166 -7.49 -16.74 -1.15
CA ARG A 166 -6.56 -17.87 -0.97
C ARG A 166 -7.03 -18.82 0.11
N ILE A 167 -7.51 -18.29 1.23
CA ILE A 167 -8.06 -19.10 2.33
C ILE A 167 -9.27 -19.87 1.86
N VAL A 168 -10.24 -19.21 1.19
CA VAL A 168 -11.42 -19.86 0.64
C VAL A 168 -11.05 -20.96 -0.37
N LYS A 169 -10.04 -20.74 -1.21
CA LYS A 169 -9.56 -21.74 -2.15
C LYS A 169 -8.98 -22.97 -1.45
N ILE A 170 -8.28 -22.79 -0.34
CA ILE A 170 -7.74 -23.92 0.46
C ILE A 170 -8.86 -24.66 1.17
N LEU A 171 -9.82 -23.93 1.76
CA LEU A 171 -10.97 -24.52 2.44
C LEU A 171 -11.94 -25.25 1.48
N ALA A 172 -11.92 -24.89 0.19
CA ALA A 172 -12.72 -25.53 -0.85
C ALA A 172 -12.05 -26.80 -1.43
N ILE A 173 -10.85 -27.18 -0.99
CA ILE A 173 -10.22 -28.42 -1.36
C ILE A 173 -10.89 -29.52 -0.54
N GLU A 174 -11.66 -30.38 -1.20
CA GLU A 174 -12.20 -31.59 -0.58
C GLU A 174 -11.04 -32.50 -0.13
N PRO A 175 -11.03 -32.97 1.13
CA PRO A 175 -10.02 -33.90 1.59
C PRO A 175 -10.14 -35.20 0.76
N ASP A 176 -9.03 -35.60 0.18
CA ASP A 176 -8.92 -36.81 -0.68
C ASP A 176 -9.25 -38.12 0.07
N HIS A 177 -9.31 -38.06 1.40
CA HIS A 177 -9.74 -39.12 2.29
C HIS A 177 -10.82 -38.57 3.22
N ALA A 178 -12.02 -39.12 3.16
CA ALA A 178 -13.02 -38.91 4.20
C ALA A 178 -12.33 -39.24 5.55
N PRO A 179 -12.46 -38.39 6.58
CA PRO A 179 -11.98 -38.75 7.90
C PRO A 179 -12.65 -40.04 8.25
N ALA A 180 -11.85 -41.12 8.43
CA ALA A 180 -12.36 -42.39 8.91
C ALA A 180 -13.22 -42.07 10.14
N GLY A 181 -14.50 -42.32 10.04
CA GLY A 181 -15.47 -41.93 11.05
C GLY A 181 -14.94 -42.36 12.41
N ARG A 182 -14.58 -41.43 13.24
CA ARG A 182 -14.47 -41.68 14.67
C ARG A 182 -15.92 -41.92 15.14
N THR A 183 -16.35 -43.14 14.99
CA THR A 183 -17.49 -43.61 15.72
C THR A 183 -17.14 -43.46 17.20
N SER A 184 -17.85 -42.58 17.85
CA SER A 184 -17.73 -42.26 19.29
C SER A 184 -18.15 -43.44 20.18
N GLY A 185 -17.88 -44.67 19.75
CA GLY A 185 -18.32 -45.89 20.40
C GLY A 185 -17.25 -46.88 20.83
N ASP A 186 -15.98 -46.65 20.47
CA ASP A 186 -14.94 -47.66 20.67
C ASP A 186 -13.95 -47.33 21.84
N LEU A 187 -14.43 -46.67 22.86
CA LEU A 187 -13.78 -46.59 24.16
C LEU A 187 -14.60 -47.39 25.22
N LEU A 188 -15.01 -48.60 24.88
CA LEU A 188 -15.28 -49.59 25.90
C LEU A 188 -13.92 -50.20 26.30
N VAL A 189 -13.35 -49.70 27.36
CA VAL A 189 -12.29 -50.30 28.15
C VAL A 189 -12.80 -51.66 28.55
N ASP A 190 -12.30 -52.73 27.92
CA ASP A 190 -12.44 -54.09 28.39
C ASP A 190 -11.62 -54.20 29.68
N GLY A 191 -12.31 -54.07 30.83
CA GLY A 191 -11.80 -54.36 32.14
C GLY A 191 -11.80 -55.86 32.38
N GLY A 192 -10.78 -56.56 31.84
CA GLY A 192 -10.52 -57.98 32.12
C GLY A 192 -9.91 -58.16 33.51
N THR A 193 -10.55 -58.88 34.31
CA THR A 193 -10.17 -59.49 35.62
C THR A 193 -8.77 -60.11 35.66
#